data_98cd9fa1ed2b9056cd0dcb93a810e14a
#
_entry.id   98cd9fa1ed2b9056cd0dcb93a810e14a
#
_cell.length_a   1.000
_cell.length_b   1.000
_cell.length_c   1.000
_cell.angle_alpha   90.00
_cell.angle_beta   90.00
_cell.angle_gamma   90.00
#
_symmetry.space_group_name_H-M   'P 1'
#
loop_
_entity.id
_entity.type
_entity.pdbx_description
1 polymer ?
#
loop_
_entity_poly.entity_id
_entity_poly.type
_entity_poly.pdbx_seq_one_letter_code
_entity_poly.pdbx_strand_id
1 'polypeptide(L)' 'MGTMEFKMERTGLLKVGDVLPITEYDLPNSYYYVLGRAYAMSANYTLLQRIKATEGKVIDVKETPKGFYVTVEYEE' A
#
# COMPACT_ATOMS: atom_id res chain seq x y z
N MET A 1 10.60 10.27 -4.82
CA MET A 1 9.49 9.35 -5.09
C MET A 1 9.87 7.94 -4.69
N GLY A 2 8.91 7.22 -4.16
CA GLY A 2 9.14 5.84 -3.78
C GLY A 2 7.97 4.97 -4.20
N THR A 3 8.13 3.67 -4.05
CA THR A 3 7.08 2.70 -4.32
C THR A 3 6.91 1.79 -3.12
N MET A 4 5.71 1.28 -2.95
CA MET A 4 5.43 0.29 -1.93
C MET A 4 4.39 -0.70 -2.45
N GLU A 5 4.43 -1.91 -1.91
CA GLU A 5 3.54 -2.99 -2.30
C GLU A 5 2.48 -3.20 -1.23
N PHE A 6 1.25 -3.34 -1.67
CA PHE A 6 0.11 -3.66 -0.80
C PHE A 6 -0.51 -4.97 -1.26
N LYS A 7 -1.01 -5.75 -0.33
CA LYS A 7 -1.73 -6.98 -0.63
C LYS A 7 -3.24 -6.71 -0.56
N MET A 8 -3.94 -7.03 -1.65
CA MET A 8 -5.40 -6.95 -1.71
C MET A 8 -6.00 -8.30 -1.31
N GLU A 9 -7.15 -8.26 -0.66
CA GLU A 9 -7.87 -9.48 -0.31
C GLU A 9 -8.71 -10.02 -1.47
N ARG A 10 -9.11 -9.14 -2.40
CA ARG A 10 -9.92 -9.50 -3.56
C ARG A 10 -9.41 -8.79 -4.80
N THR A 11 -9.61 -9.42 -5.95
CA THR A 11 -9.34 -8.78 -7.23
C THR A 11 -10.42 -7.74 -7.56
N GLY A 12 -10.09 -6.80 -8.43
CA GLY A 12 -11.04 -5.83 -8.97
C GLY A 12 -11.34 -4.62 -8.11
N LEU A 13 -10.68 -4.49 -6.94
CA LEU A 13 -10.88 -3.33 -6.07
C LEU A 13 -10.12 -2.10 -6.56
N LEU A 14 -8.97 -2.31 -7.19
CA LEU A 14 -8.07 -1.24 -7.62
C LEU A 14 -7.59 -1.51 -9.03
N LYS A 15 -7.25 -0.45 -9.74
CA LYS A 15 -6.69 -0.52 -11.10
C LYS A 15 -5.58 0.50 -11.26
N VAL A 16 -4.73 0.28 -12.24
CA VAL A 16 -3.64 1.22 -12.58
C VAL A 16 -4.24 2.60 -12.88
N GLY A 17 -3.64 3.61 -12.26
CA GLY A 17 -4.10 4.99 -12.38
C GLY A 17 -4.93 5.50 -11.21
N ASP A 18 -5.43 4.61 -10.36
CA ASP A 18 -6.19 5.03 -9.17
C ASP A 18 -5.27 5.76 -8.20
N VAL A 19 -5.76 6.89 -7.67
CA VAL A 19 -5.09 7.66 -6.63
C VAL A 19 -5.91 7.51 -5.35
N LEU A 20 -5.27 7.04 -4.29
CA LEU A 20 -5.96 6.68 -3.05
C LEU A 20 -5.18 7.20 -1.85
N PRO A 21 -5.88 7.53 -0.74
CA PRO A 21 -5.19 7.91 0.48
C PRO A 21 -4.45 6.71 1.08
N ILE A 22 -3.31 7.00 1.69
CA ILE A 22 -2.53 6.03 2.45
C ILE A 22 -2.64 6.41 3.91
N THR A 23 -3.11 5.50 4.74
CA THR A 23 -3.25 5.71 6.19
C THR A 23 -2.21 4.89 6.92
N GLU A 24 -1.45 5.55 7.80
CA GLU A 24 -0.46 4.89 8.64
C GLU A 24 -1.10 4.45 9.95
N TYR A 25 -0.78 3.25 10.38
CA TYR A 25 -1.18 2.72 11.68
C TYR A 25 0.06 2.37 12.49
N ASP A 26 0.08 2.79 13.74
CA ASP A 26 1.19 2.54 14.66
C ASP A 26 0.96 1.22 15.41
N LEU A 27 2.00 0.43 15.48
CA LEU A 27 2.08 -0.75 16.33
C LEU A 27 3.17 -0.51 17.38
N PRO A 28 3.23 -1.29 18.46
CA PRO A 28 4.26 -1.06 19.51
C PRO A 28 5.69 -0.99 18.98
N ASN A 29 6.03 -1.77 17.95
CA ASN A 29 7.39 -1.85 17.42
C ASN A 29 7.48 -1.65 15.91
N SER A 30 6.37 -1.26 15.26
CA SER A 30 6.36 -1.16 13.80
C SER A 30 5.22 -0.28 13.32
N TYR A 31 5.15 -0.11 12.02
CA TYR A 31 4.08 0.62 11.33
C TYR A 31 3.55 -0.23 10.19
N TYR A 32 2.28 -0.05 9.86
CA TYR A 32 1.76 -0.60 8.61
C TYR A 32 0.85 0.44 7.95
N TYR A 33 0.60 0.24 6.68
CA TYR A 33 -0.14 1.20 5.87
C TYR A 33 -1.35 0.54 5.24
N VAL A 34 -2.43 1.29 5.12
CA VAL A 34 -3.66 0.82 4.50
C VAL A 34 -4.01 1.76 3.35
N LEU A 35 -4.31 1.16 2.19
CA LEU A 35 -4.64 1.90 0.99
C LEU A 35 -6.15 2.05 0.87
N GLY A 36 -6.60 3.30 0.73
CA GLY A 36 -8.02 3.62 0.61
C GLY A 36 -8.82 3.21 1.83
N ARG A 37 -9.97 2.60 1.62
CA ARG A 37 -10.85 2.13 2.68
C ARG A 37 -10.58 0.65 3.00
N ALA A 38 -9.33 0.35 3.35
CA ALA A 38 -8.89 -1.00 3.62
C ALA A 38 -8.97 -1.92 2.39
N TYR A 39 -8.74 -1.36 1.20
CA TYR A 39 -8.70 -2.16 -0.03
C TYR A 39 -7.45 -3.03 -0.09
N ALA A 40 -6.35 -2.55 0.45
CA ALA A 40 -5.09 -3.27 0.46
C ALA A 40 -4.28 -2.85 1.69
N MET A 41 -3.43 -3.75 2.18
CA MET A 41 -2.60 -3.52 3.36
C MET A 41 -1.14 -3.81 3.03
N SER A 42 -0.23 -3.01 3.59
CA SER A 42 1.20 -3.23 3.43
C SER A 42 1.73 -4.26 4.44
N ALA A 43 2.97 -4.70 4.23
CA ALA A 43 3.73 -5.39 5.26
C ALA A 43 4.09 -4.39 6.39
N ASN A 44 4.61 -4.90 7.49
CA ASN A 44 5.05 -4.05 8.60
C ASN A 44 6.39 -3.40 8.28
N TYR A 45 6.53 -2.13 8.66
CA TYR A 45 7.75 -1.36 8.48
C TYR A 45 8.33 -0.96 9.83
N THR A 46 9.66 -0.90 9.89
CA THR A 46 10.35 -0.39 11.08
C THR A 46 10.32 1.13 11.11
N LEU A 47 10.72 1.72 12.23
CA LEU A 47 10.83 3.17 12.35
C LEU A 47 11.76 3.77 11.28
N LEU A 48 12.85 3.08 10.95
CA LEU A 48 13.79 3.54 9.93
C LEU A 48 13.21 3.46 8.52
N GLN A 49 12.20 2.63 8.30
CA GLN A 49 11.54 2.45 7.02
C GLN A 49 10.23 3.22 6.92
N ARG A 50 9.90 4.01 7.94
CA ARG A 50 8.64 4.74 8.00
C ARG A 50 8.45 5.65 6.79
N ILE A 51 7.26 5.58 6.21
CA ILE A 51 6.89 6.35 5.03
C ILE A 51 5.95 7.47 5.47
N LYS A 52 6.19 8.68 4.97
CA LYS A 52 5.39 9.86 5.35
C LYS A 52 4.38 10.27 4.28
N ALA A 53 4.15 9.41 3.29
CA ALA A 53 3.20 9.70 2.23
C ALA A 53 1.75 9.66 2.75
N THR A 54 0.91 10.54 2.22
CA THR A 54 -0.51 10.61 2.56
C THR A 54 -1.41 10.06 1.48
N GLU A 55 -0.89 9.90 0.25
CA GLU A 55 -1.61 9.28 -0.84
C GLU A 55 -0.64 8.63 -1.81
N GLY A 56 -1.14 7.74 -2.64
CA GLY A 56 -0.36 7.07 -3.65
C GLY A 56 -1.18 6.72 -4.89
N LYS A 57 -0.47 6.54 -5.99
CA LYS A 57 -1.05 6.18 -7.27
C LYS A 57 -0.71 4.73 -7.61
N VAL A 58 -1.72 3.96 -7.96
CA VAL A 58 -1.52 2.57 -8.38
C VAL A 58 -0.84 2.56 -9.74
N ILE A 59 0.33 1.93 -9.82
CA ILE A 59 1.11 1.83 -11.06
C ILE A 59 1.19 0.40 -11.58
N ASP A 60 0.85 -0.59 -10.77
CA ASP A 60 0.84 -1.98 -11.21
C ASP A 60 -0.11 -2.80 -10.33
N VAL A 61 -0.79 -3.76 -10.94
CA VAL A 61 -1.65 -4.72 -10.23
C VAL A 61 -1.23 -6.11 -10.67
N LYS A 62 -0.92 -6.97 -9.71
CA LYS A 62 -0.33 -8.27 -9.98
C LYS A 62 -1.10 -9.37 -9.25
N GLU A 63 -1.40 -10.44 -9.96
CA GLU A 63 -1.98 -11.64 -9.38
C GLU A 63 -0.89 -12.70 -9.24
N THR A 64 -0.79 -13.29 -8.05
CA THR A 64 0.16 -14.36 -7.77
C THR A 64 -0.55 -15.52 -7.07
N PRO A 65 0.08 -16.72 -6.99
CA PRO A 65 -0.48 -17.83 -6.22
C PRO A 65 -0.70 -17.51 -4.74
N LYS A 66 -0.02 -16.48 -4.22
CA LYS A 66 -0.16 -16.06 -2.82
C LYS A 66 -1.21 -14.96 -2.61
N GLY A 67 -1.78 -14.42 -3.68
CA GLY A 67 -2.78 -13.38 -3.60
C GLY A 67 -2.60 -12.28 -4.64
N PHE A 68 -3.31 -11.18 -4.44
CA PHE A 68 -3.29 -10.04 -5.34
C PHE A 68 -2.48 -8.92 -4.73
N TYR A 69 -1.56 -8.35 -5.50
CA TYR A 69 -0.69 -7.28 -5.03
C TYR A 69 -0.83 -6.05 -5.90
N VAL A 70 -0.76 -4.88 -5.29
CA VAL A 70 -0.71 -3.61 -6.01
C VAL A 70 0.58 -2.90 -5.64
N THR A 71 1.23 -2.32 -6.65
CA THR A 71 2.37 -1.44 -6.44
C THR A 71 1.89 0.00 -6.55
N VAL A 72 2.22 0.80 -5.56
CA VAL A 72 1.78 2.18 -5.45
C VAL A 72 3.00 3.09 -5.42
N GLU A 73 2.96 4.16 -6.22
CA GLU A 73 3.96 5.21 -6.21
C GLU A 73 3.50 6.34 -5.32
N TYR A 74 4.40 6.84 -4.47
CA TYR A 74 4.10 7.93 -3.56
C TYR A 74 5.20 8.98 -3.59
N GLU A 75 4.86 10.18 -3.17
CA GLU A 75 5.82 11.26 -2.97
C GLU A 75 6.13 11.42 -1.48
N GLU A 76 7.39 11.59 -1.17
CA GLU A 76 7.85 11.89 0.17
C GLU A 76 8.15 13.37 0.34
#